data_da11067215c47e7c9f50847498727d8a
#
_entry.id   da11067215c47e7c9f50847498727d8a
#
_cell.length_a   1.000
_cell.length_b   1.000
_cell.length_c   1.000
_cell.angle_alpha   90.00
_cell.angle_beta   90.00
_cell.angle_gamma   90.00
#
_symmetry.space_group_name_H-M   'P 1'
#
loop_
_entity.id
_entity.type
_entity.pdbx_description
1 polymer ?
#
loop_
_entity_poly.entity_id
_entity_poly.type
_entity_poly.pdbx_seq_one_letter_code
_entity_poly.pdbx_strand_id
1 'polypeptide(L)'
;MTEIFTGEFTQQEPIPEAAIEAAVAVMRSGRLHRYNVAEGEQGHVALLEQEFAASVEASFCLAVASGGYALATALRALNVQPGDRVLTNAFTLAPVPGSIASVGAIPVYVGVTEDLVIDLEDLQAKIAQADVLMLSHMRGHICDMDHLMKICDQAGVRVIEDCAHTMGAKWRETWSGRHGVVGCYSTQTYKHINSGEGGFLVTDDADVMAKAVILSGSYMLYDRHIAAPAASHYADIRYHTPNVSGRMDHLRAAILRPQLANLQAQARAWNMRYQAVEEALAHTPGLKLISRPKEESYVGSSIQFLLLDWTPDRVENLLARCASRGVELKWFGGKEPTGFTSRYDSWRYAPSSAMPKSDRILAGVIDMRLPLTFSLEDCAVIGRIIRAEVGALYQLADSAAQNAI
;
A
#
# COMPACT_ATOMS: atom_id res chain seq x y z
N MET A 1 7.23 37.08 -10.04
CA MET A 1 6.81 36.05 -11.04
C MET A 1 6.12 34.94 -10.27
N THR A 2 5.03 34.43 -10.78
CA THR A 2 4.32 33.29 -10.18
C THR A 2 5.15 32.03 -10.39
N GLU A 3 5.51 31.32 -9.32
CA GLU A 3 6.25 30.04 -9.44
C GLU A 3 5.41 29.02 -10.21
N ILE A 4 6.05 28.28 -11.10
CA ILE A 4 5.48 27.17 -11.88
C ILE A 4 6.43 25.98 -11.73
N PHE A 5 5.89 24.82 -11.39
CA PHE A 5 6.61 23.55 -11.39
C PHE A 5 6.50 22.89 -12.78
N THR A 6 7.60 22.32 -13.28
CA THR A 6 7.66 21.76 -14.63
C THR A 6 8.03 20.26 -14.65
N GLY A 7 8.19 19.65 -13.48
CA GLY A 7 8.48 18.23 -13.39
C GLY A 7 7.23 17.36 -13.65
N GLU A 8 7.43 16.07 -13.86
CA GLU A 8 6.40 15.12 -14.24
C GLU A 8 6.13 14.13 -13.09
N PHE A 9 4.91 14.14 -12.53
CA PHE A 9 4.50 13.30 -11.40
C PHE A 9 4.39 11.81 -11.73
N THR A 10 4.28 11.45 -13.00
CA THR A 10 4.18 10.06 -13.45
C THR A 10 5.53 9.46 -13.79
N GLN A 11 6.56 10.29 -13.97
CA GLN A 11 7.91 9.84 -14.29
C GLN A 11 8.54 9.14 -13.08
N GLN A 12 8.96 7.89 -13.28
CA GLN A 12 9.73 7.13 -12.31
C GLN A 12 11.23 7.23 -12.65
N GLU A 13 12.10 6.95 -11.67
CA GLU A 13 13.51 6.76 -11.95
C GLU A 13 13.71 5.61 -12.94
N PRO A 14 14.73 5.71 -13.79
CA PRO A 14 15.11 4.60 -14.68
C PRO A 14 15.39 3.33 -13.85
N ILE A 15 15.03 2.18 -14.41
CA ILE A 15 15.40 0.89 -13.83
C ILE A 15 16.94 0.80 -13.77
N PRO A 16 17.53 0.37 -12.63
CA PRO A 16 18.98 0.26 -12.48
C PRO A 16 19.60 -0.63 -13.57
N GLU A 17 20.81 -0.27 -14.05
CA GLU A 17 21.48 -0.99 -15.15
C GLU A 17 21.63 -2.49 -14.83
N ALA A 18 22.01 -2.83 -13.60
CA ALA A 18 22.10 -4.24 -13.19
C ALA A 18 20.77 -5.01 -13.33
N ALA A 19 19.63 -4.34 -13.16
CA ALA A 19 18.32 -4.94 -13.36
C ALA A 19 17.98 -5.07 -14.86
N ILE A 20 18.39 -4.12 -15.68
CA ILE A 20 18.25 -4.18 -17.16
C ILE A 20 19.08 -5.34 -17.70
N GLU A 21 20.34 -5.47 -17.29
CA GLU A 21 21.23 -6.58 -17.68
C GLU A 21 20.66 -7.95 -17.29
N ALA A 22 20.18 -8.07 -16.03
CA ALA A 22 19.55 -9.29 -15.55
C ALA A 22 18.28 -9.65 -16.35
N ALA A 23 17.44 -8.67 -16.64
CA ALA A 23 16.23 -8.85 -17.46
C ALA A 23 16.58 -9.29 -18.89
N VAL A 24 17.58 -8.68 -19.52
CA VAL A 24 18.08 -9.04 -20.86
C VAL A 24 18.61 -10.49 -20.87
N ALA A 25 19.36 -10.89 -19.82
CA ALA A 25 19.86 -12.25 -19.69
C ALA A 25 18.71 -13.27 -19.61
N VAL A 26 17.67 -12.98 -18.81
CA VAL A 26 16.46 -13.83 -18.74
C VAL A 26 15.77 -13.93 -20.09
N MET A 27 15.57 -12.82 -20.80
CA MET A 27 14.93 -12.82 -22.12
C MET A 27 15.75 -13.62 -23.14
N ARG A 28 17.06 -13.47 -23.15
CA ARG A 28 17.97 -14.22 -24.05
C ARG A 28 17.96 -15.72 -23.78
N SER A 29 17.80 -16.12 -22.49
CA SER A 29 17.71 -17.53 -22.12
C SER A 29 16.40 -18.21 -22.58
N GLY A 30 15.32 -17.43 -22.80
CA GLY A 30 13.96 -17.91 -23.05
C GLY A 30 13.29 -18.58 -21.84
N ARG A 31 13.93 -18.59 -20.67
CA ARG A 31 13.42 -19.24 -19.44
C ARG A 31 12.62 -18.27 -18.59
N LEU A 32 11.43 -17.89 -19.04
CA LEU A 32 10.60 -16.89 -18.36
C LEU A 32 9.78 -17.45 -17.20
N HIS A 33 9.30 -18.71 -17.34
CA HIS A 33 8.42 -19.33 -16.34
C HIS A 33 9.20 -19.70 -15.08
N ARG A 34 8.66 -19.42 -13.87
CA ARG A 34 9.36 -19.56 -12.59
C ARG A 34 9.99 -20.93 -12.32
N TYR A 35 9.45 -21.99 -12.91
CA TYR A 35 9.98 -23.35 -12.75
C TYR A 35 10.87 -23.79 -13.93
N ASN A 36 11.07 -22.95 -14.93
CA ASN A 36 11.96 -23.24 -16.04
C ASN A 36 13.38 -22.74 -15.73
N VAL A 37 14.13 -23.57 -15.01
CA VAL A 37 15.53 -23.32 -14.63
C VAL A 37 16.42 -24.42 -15.17
N ALA A 38 17.72 -24.12 -15.39
CA ALA A 38 18.70 -25.15 -15.74
C ALA A 38 18.94 -26.09 -14.56
N GLU A 39 19.50 -27.26 -14.84
CA GLU A 39 19.88 -28.22 -13.81
C GLU A 39 20.95 -27.59 -12.90
N GLY A 40 20.74 -27.67 -11.59
CA GLY A 40 21.64 -27.09 -10.57
C GLY A 40 21.52 -25.56 -10.39
N GLU A 41 20.68 -24.87 -11.17
CA GLU A 41 20.44 -23.44 -11.01
C GLU A 41 19.23 -23.14 -10.09
N GLN A 42 19.34 -22.05 -9.34
CA GLN A 42 18.20 -21.46 -8.64
C GLN A 42 17.62 -20.33 -9.50
N GLY A 43 16.30 -20.35 -9.68
CA GLY A 43 15.62 -19.33 -10.50
C GLY A 43 15.52 -17.98 -9.80
N HIS A 44 15.48 -16.90 -10.58
CA HIS A 44 15.38 -15.53 -10.06
C HIS A 44 14.20 -15.33 -9.09
N VAL A 45 13.05 -16.01 -9.32
CA VAL A 45 11.89 -15.88 -8.42
C VAL A 45 12.20 -16.49 -7.04
N ALA A 46 12.78 -17.69 -7.00
CA ALA A 46 13.11 -18.34 -5.73
C ALA A 46 14.18 -17.55 -4.93
N LEU A 47 15.18 -17.01 -5.62
CA LEU A 47 16.19 -16.14 -5.01
C LEU A 47 15.58 -14.83 -4.50
N LEU A 48 14.68 -14.20 -5.27
CA LEU A 48 13.99 -12.99 -4.83
C LEU A 48 13.12 -13.25 -3.59
N GLU A 49 12.40 -14.36 -3.54
CA GLU A 49 11.62 -14.79 -2.37
C GLU A 49 12.51 -14.92 -1.13
N GLN A 50 13.67 -15.56 -1.25
CA GLN A 50 14.64 -15.71 -0.16
C GLN A 50 15.20 -14.36 0.30
N GLU A 51 15.62 -13.53 -0.64
CA GLU A 51 16.16 -12.19 -0.37
C GLU A 51 15.12 -11.27 0.28
N PHE A 52 13.86 -11.31 -0.19
CA PHE A 52 12.79 -10.51 0.39
C PHE A 52 12.41 -11.02 1.79
N ALA A 53 12.26 -12.33 1.99
CA ALA A 53 12.01 -12.91 3.30
C ALA A 53 13.08 -12.48 4.32
N ALA A 54 14.35 -12.56 3.95
CA ALA A 54 15.48 -12.13 4.80
C ALA A 54 15.42 -10.61 5.09
N SER A 55 15.02 -9.78 4.12
CA SER A 55 14.98 -8.31 4.27
C SER A 55 13.91 -7.83 5.24
N VAL A 56 12.84 -8.60 5.43
CA VAL A 56 11.72 -8.30 6.35
C VAL A 56 11.68 -9.27 7.55
N GLU A 57 12.69 -10.10 7.70
CA GLU A 57 12.83 -11.08 8.81
C GLU A 57 11.65 -12.08 8.88
N ALA A 58 11.14 -12.50 7.71
CA ALA A 58 10.09 -13.51 7.60
C ALA A 58 10.67 -14.90 7.37
N SER A 59 10.00 -15.93 7.90
CA SER A 59 10.37 -17.35 7.64
C SER A 59 10.08 -17.74 6.19
N PHE A 60 8.99 -17.25 5.62
CA PHE A 60 8.50 -17.62 4.29
C PHE A 60 8.08 -16.41 3.46
N CYS A 61 8.31 -16.52 2.13
CA CYS A 61 7.90 -15.52 1.16
C CYS A 61 7.46 -16.18 -0.15
N LEU A 62 6.38 -15.67 -0.73
CA LEU A 62 5.87 -16.06 -2.06
C LEU A 62 5.74 -14.83 -2.94
N ALA A 63 6.41 -14.84 -4.09
CA ALA A 63 6.26 -13.82 -5.12
C ALA A 63 5.09 -14.16 -6.07
N VAL A 64 4.21 -13.19 -6.29
CA VAL A 64 2.95 -13.36 -7.01
C VAL A 64 2.73 -12.26 -8.06
N ALA A 65 1.69 -12.41 -8.87
CA ALA A 65 1.41 -11.57 -10.03
C ALA A 65 1.06 -10.11 -9.67
N SER A 66 0.53 -9.84 -8.47
CA SER A 66 0.19 -8.49 -8.00
C SER A 66 -0.05 -8.48 -6.48
N GLY A 67 -0.01 -7.28 -5.87
CA GLY A 67 -0.40 -7.10 -4.46
C GLY A 67 -1.86 -7.50 -4.19
N GLY A 68 -2.79 -7.16 -5.09
CA GLY A 68 -4.19 -7.59 -4.97
C GLY A 68 -4.35 -9.12 -5.01
N TYR A 69 -3.56 -9.81 -5.83
CA TYR A 69 -3.52 -11.27 -5.82
C TYR A 69 -2.96 -11.82 -4.50
N ALA A 70 -1.94 -11.19 -3.92
CA ALA A 70 -1.42 -11.55 -2.60
C ALA A 70 -2.50 -11.45 -1.51
N LEU A 71 -3.27 -10.35 -1.48
CA LEU A 71 -4.36 -10.14 -0.52
C LEU A 71 -5.46 -11.22 -0.64
N ALA A 72 -5.93 -11.50 -1.88
CA ALA A 72 -6.93 -12.54 -2.11
C ALA A 72 -6.41 -13.94 -1.75
N THR A 73 -5.11 -14.20 -2.00
CA THR A 73 -4.45 -15.45 -1.64
C THR A 73 -4.33 -15.59 -0.13
N ALA A 74 -3.98 -14.52 0.58
CA ALA A 74 -3.91 -14.50 2.05
C ALA A 74 -5.27 -14.86 2.69
N LEU A 75 -6.37 -14.26 2.22
CA LEU A 75 -7.72 -14.58 2.68
C LEU A 75 -8.06 -16.07 2.49
N ARG A 76 -7.79 -16.61 1.30
CA ARG A 76 -8.02 -18.03 1.00
C ARG A 76 -7.13 -18.96 1.84
N ALA A 77 -5.87 -18.60 2.03
CA ALA A 77 -4.93 -19.38 2.86
C ALA A 77 -5.35 -19.40 4.34
N LEU A 78 -5.97 -18.32 4.82
CA LEU A 78 -6.61 -18.25 6.13
C LEU A 78 -8.00 -18.90 6.19
N ASN A 79 -8.43 -19.61 5.15
CA ASN A 79 -9.70 -20.30 5.02
C ASN A 79 -10.95 -19.39 5.10
N VAL A 80 -10.84 -18.13 4.68
CA VAL A 80 -12.01 -17.26 4.54
C VAL A 80 -12.94 -17.82 3.46
N GLN A 81 -14.21 -17.99 3.79
CA GLN A 81 -15.23 -18.59 2.95
C GLN A 81 -16.19 -17.53 2.37
N PRO A 82 -16.89 -17.84 1.27
CA PRO A 82 -17.98 -16.99 0.81
C PRO A 82 -19.04 -16.74 1.90
N GLY A 83 -19.39 -15.47 2.10
CA GLY A 83 -20.30 -15.01 3.13
C GLY A 83 -19.64 -14.63 4.46
N ASP A 84 -18.37 -14.99 4.67
CA ASP A 84 -17.62 -14.52 5.85
C ASP A 84 -17.45 -13.00 5.81
N ARG A 85 -17.35 -12.41 6.99
CA ARG A 85 -17.10 -10.98 7.14
C ARG A 85 -15.62 -10.75 7.39
N VAL A 86 -15.07 -9.69 6.79
CA VAL A 86 -13.67 -9.27 6.94
C VAL A 86 -13.64 -7.80 7.31
N LEU A 87 -13.06 -7.48 8.46
CA LEU A 87 -12.82 -6.08 8.86
C LEU A 87 -11.78 -5.43 7.97
N THR A 88 -11.96 -4.15 7.63
CA THR A 88 -10.95 -3.34 6.94
C THR A 88 -11.20 -1.85 7.20
N ASN A 89 -10.15 -1.03 7.16
CA ASN A 89 -10.31 0.41 7.37
C ASN A 89 -10.89 1.12 6.14
N ALA A 90 -11.68 2.17 6.38
CA ALA A 90 -12.38 2.92 5.35
C ALA A 90 -11.45 3.76 4.44
N PHE A 91 -10.28 4.15 4.93
CA PHE A 91 -9.25 4.76 4.09
C PHE A 91 -8.37 3.67 3.48
N THR A 92 -8.71 3.28 2.26
CA THR A 92 -8.00 2.25 1.49
C THR A 92 -8.26 2.40 0.00
N LEU A 93 -7.56 1.64 -0.84
CA LEU A 93 -7.78 1.58 -2.28
C LEU A 93 -8.67 0.38 -2.68
N ALA A 94 -9.24 0.48 -3.88
CA ALA A 94 -10.10 -0.54 -4.49
C ALA A 94 -9.59 -2.00 -4.39
N PRO A 95 -8.27 -2.33 -4.49
CA PRO A 95 -7.81 -3.71 -4.36
C PRO A 95 -8.12 -4.36 -3.02
N VAL A 96 -8.24 -3.61 -1.92
CA VAL A 96 -8.54 -4.17 -0.60
C VAL A 96 -9.99 -4.70 -0.52
N PRO A 97 -11.05 -3.86 -0.66
CA PRO A 97 -12.40 -4.40 -0.71
C PRO A 97 -12.63 -5.33 -1.91
N GLY A 98 -11.92 -5.10 -3.03
CA GLY A 98 -11.96 -5.98 -4.19
C GLY A 98 -11.43 -7.38 -3.90
N SER A 99 -10.34 -7.52 -3.15
CA SER A 99 -9.79 -8.80 -2.73
C SER A 99 -10.76 -9.54 -1.80
N ILE A 100 -11.37 -8.84 -0.85
CA ILE A 100 -12.39 -9.41 0.04
C ILE A 100 -13.59 -9.93 -0.77
N ALA A 101 -14.13 -9.10 -1.65
CA ALA A 101 -15.27 -9.50 -2.50
C ALA A 101 -14.91 -10.63 -3.48
N SER A 102 -13.68 -10.68 -3.99
CA SER A 102 -13.22 -11.71 -4.95
C SER A 102 -13.19 -13.13 -4.37
N VAL A 103 -13.12 -13.26 -3.05
CA VAL A 103 -13.23 -14.56 -2.36
C VAL A 103 -14.67 -14.84 -1.88
N GLY A 104 -15.63 -13.96 -2.23
CA GLY A 104 -17.03 -14.05 -1.82
C GLY A 104 -17.30 -13.56 -0.39
N ALA A 105 -16.31 -12.98 0.28
CA ALA A 105 -16.46 -12.42 1.62
C ALA A 105 -17.03 -10.99 1.58
N ILE A 106 -17.50 -10.51 2.73
CA ILE A 106 -18.19 -9.22 2.90
C ILE A 106 -17.28 -8.28 3.71
N PRO A 107 -16.86 -7.13 3.16
CA PRO A 107 -16.10 -6.16 3.92
C PRO A 107 -16.95 -5.49 5.01
N VAL A 108 -16.36 -5.34 6.20
CA VAL A 108 -16.89 -4.56 7.31
C VAL A 108 -15.96 -3.40 7.56
N TYR A 109 -16.41 -2.20 7.20
CA TYR A 109 -15.56 -1.02 7.31
C TYR A 109 -15.44 -0.51 8.74
N VAL A 110 -14.20 -0.25 9.15
CA VAL A 110 -13.81 0.41 10.39
C VAL A 110 -13.43 1.85 10.06
N GLY A 111 -13.80 2.78 10.90
CA GLY A 111 -13.55 4.20 10.73
C GLY A 111 -12.06 4.55 10.70
N VAL A 112 -11.78 5.82 10.41
CA VAL A 112 -10.42 6.38 10.37
C VAL A 112 -10.32 7.62 11.22
N THR A 113 -9.12 7.91 11.71
CA THR A 113 -8.79 9.13 12.46
C THR A 113 -8.29 10.23 11.51
N GLU A 114 -8.10 11.44 12.05
CA GLU A 114 -7.49 12.55 11.31
C GLU A 114 -5.99 12.34 11.02
N ASP A 115 -5.36 11.31 11.58
CA ASP A 115 -4.01 10.87 11.23
C ASP A 115 -4.02 9.81 10.11
N LEU A 116 -5.18 9.61 9.47
CA LEU A 116 -5.39 8.71 8.33
C LEU A 116 -5.08 7.22 8.63
N VAL A 117 -5.16 6.83 9.89
CA VAL A 117 -5.04 5.45 10.35
C VAL A 117 -6.39 4.91 10.82
N ILE A 118 -6.50 3.59 10.93
CA ILE A 118 -7.70 2.92 11.46
C ILE A 118 -8.07 3.47 12.84
N ASP A 119 -9.36 3.73 13.08
CA ASP A 119 -9.89 4.16 14.38
C ASP A 119 -9.99 2.93 15.30
N LEU A 120 -9.10 2.86 16.32
CA LEU A 120 -9.02 1.71 17.23
C LEU A 120 -10.23 1.60 18.17
N GLU A 121 -10.92 2.70 18.47
CA GLU A 121 -12.17 2.67 19.24
C GLU A 121 -13.30 2.03 18.41
N ASP A 122 -13.42 2.41 17.13
CA ASP A 122 -14.40 1.80 16.23
C ASP A 122 -14.03 0.34 15.90
N LEU A 123 -12.72 0.02 15.79
CA LEU A 123 -12.26 -1.36 15.67
C LEU A 123 -12.71 -2.19 16.88
N GLN A 124 -12.47 -1.71 18.10
CA GLN A 124 -12.87 -2.40 19.33
C GLN A 124 -14.40 -2.64 19.36
N ALA A 125 -15.19 -1.67 18.90
CA ALA A 125 -16.66 -1.80 18.85
C ALA A 125 -17.13 -2.82 17.80
N LYS A 126 -16.37 -3.04 16.75
CA LYS A 126 -16.72 -3.92 15.62
C LYS A 126 -16.00 -5.27 15.63
N ILE A 127 -15.02 -5.47 16.53
CA ILE A 127 -14.08 -6.60 16.49
C ILE A 127 -14.76 -7.96 16.47
N ALA A 128 -15.88 -8.12 17.17
CA ALA A 128 -16.65 -9.36 17.22
C ALA A 128 -17.42 -9.69 15.91
N GLN A 129 -17.35 -8.84 14.89
CA GLN A 129 -18.10 -9.04 13.65
C GLN A 129 -17.38 -9.89 12.62
N ALA A 130 -16.10 -10.21 12.82
CA ALA A 130 -15.31 -10.99 11.86
C ALA A 130 -14.10 -11.65 12.54
N ASP A 131 -13.59 -12.73 11.95
CA ASP A 131 -12.41 -13.46 12.43
C ASP A 131 -11.10 -12.99 11.76
N VAL A 132 -11.20 -12.08 10.78
CA VAL A 132 -10.05 -11.55 10.03
C VAL A 132 -10.19 -10.03 9.90
N LEU A 133 -9.08 -9.32 10.16
CA LEU A 133 -8.87 -7.93 9.82
C LEU A 133 -7.88 -7.85 8.65
N MET A 134 -8.29 -7.26 7.52
CA MET A 134 -7.39 -6.83 6.46
C MET A 134 -7.06 -5.35 6.69
N LEU A 135 -5.95 -5.11 7.37
CA LEU A 135 -5.46 -3.77 7.72
C LEU A 135 -4.72 -3.16 6.55
N SER A 136 -5.21 -2.06 5.99
CA SER A 136 -4.51 -1.32 4.96
C SER A 136 -3.67 -0.18 5.57
N HIS A 137 -2.36 -0.25 5.41
CA HIS A 137 -1.43 0.86 5.72
C HIS A 137 -1.45 1.88 4.59
N MET A 138 -2.65 2.44 4.36
CA MET A 138 -2.92 3.31 3.23
C MET A 138 -2.00 4.53 3.20
N ARG A 139 -1.35 4.76 2.05
CA ARG A 139 -0.40 5.86 1.84
C ARG A 139 0.77 5.90 2.81
N GLY A 140 1.08 4.76 3.43
CA GLY A 140 2.23 4.63 4.31
C GLY A 140 2.00 5.12 5.74
N HIS A 141 0.74 5.27 6.18
CA HIS A 141 0.41 5.58 7.57
C HIS A 141 0.23 4.29 8.36
N ILE A 142 1.04 4.10 9.40
CA ILE A 142 1.00 2.95 10.30
C ILE A 142 0.34 3.39 11.61
N CYS A 143 -0.71 2.68 12.04
CA CYS A 143 -1.35 2.95 13.32
C CYS A 143 -0.50 2.43 14.49
N ASP A 144 -0.95 2.71 15.72
CA ASP A 144 -0.39 2.04 16.92
C ASP A 144 -0.62 0.53 16.81
N MET A 145 0.41 -0.18 16.27
CA MET A 145 0.36 -1.61 16.05
C MET A 145 0.36 -2.40 17.36
N ASP A 146 0.97 -1.88 18.43
CA ASP A 146 0.96 -2.54 19.73
C ASP A 146 -0.47 -2.59 20.28
N HIS A 147 -1.20 -1.48 20.17
CA HIS A 147 -2.59 -1.42 20.62
C HIS A 147 -3.53 -2.20 19.70
N LEU A 148 -3.38 -2.08 18.38
CA LEU A 148 -4.17 -2.84 17.40
C LEU A 148 -4.04 -4.34 17.63
N MET A 149 -2.82 -4.86 17.70
CA MET A 149 -2.59 -6.30 17.90
C MET A 149 -3.15 -6.79 19.21
N LYS A 150 -3.03 -5.99 20.29
CA LYS A 150 -3.66 -6.34 21.58
C LYS A 150 -5.19 -6.49 21.46
N ILE A 151 -5.87 -5.60 20.72
CA ILE A 151 -7.31 -5.71 20.46
C ILE A 151 -7.63 -6.99 19.68
N CYS A 152 -6.88 -7.24 18.61
CA CYS A 152 -7.10 -8.40 17.74
C CYS A 152 -6.83 -9.73 18.47
N ASP A 153 -5.71 -9.84 19.20
CA ASP A 153 -5.31 -11.04 19.93
C ASP A 153 -6.33 -11.40 21.03
N GLN A 154 -6.83 -10.41 21.76
CA GLN A 154 -7.86 -10.62 22.79
C GLN A 154 -9.18 -11.15 22.20
N ALA A 155 -9.48 -10.81 20.95
CA ALA A 155 -10.69 -11.25 20.25
C ALA A 155 -10.45 -12.49 19.37
N GLY A 156 -9.22 -12.96 19.23
CA GLY A 156 -8.86 -14.07 18.33
C GLY A 156 -8.95 -13.72 16.85
N VAL A 157 -8.89 -12.41 16.50
CA VAL A 157 -8.97 -11.93 15.13
C VAL A 157 -7.58 -11.93 14.49
N ARG A 158 -7.46 -12.62 13.35
CA ARG A 158 -6.20 -12.70 12.59
C ARG A 158 -6.02 -11.48 11.71
N VAL A 159 -4.81 -10.92 11.68
CA VAL A 159 -4.52 -9.70 10.92
C VAL A 159 -3.75 -10.04 9.64
N ILE A 160 -4.24 -9.57 8.50
CA ILE A 160 -3.52 -9.46 7.22
C ILE A 160 -3.13 -7.98 7.07
N GLU A 161 -1.85 -7.70 6.86
CA GLU A 161 -1.38 -6.34 6.60
C GLU A 161 -1.24 -6.10 5.09
N ASP A 162 -1.97 -5.11 4.54
CA ASP A 162 -1.72 -4.55 3.21
C ASP A 162 -0.60 -3.51 3.30
N CYS A 163 0.58 -3.93 2.94
CA CYS A 163 1.83 -3.17 2.97
C CYS A 163 2.19 -2.58 1.60
N ALA A 164 1.23 -2.37 0.70
CA ALA A 164 1.48 -1.83 -0.63
C ALA A 164 2.13 -0.43 -0.62
N HIS A 165 2.10 0.28 0.50
CA HIS A 165 2.69 1.60 0.70
C HIS A 165 3.69 1.67 1.86
N THR A 166 4.05 0.53 2.48
CA THR A 166 4.94 0.49 3.65
C THR A 166 6.11 -0.47 3.49
N MET A 167 6.44 -0.90 2.27
CA MET A 167 7.65 -1.68 2.04
C MET A 167 8.89 -0.85 2.47
N GLY A 168 9.65 -1.37 3.44
CA GLY A 168 10.79 -0.67 4.04
C GLY A 168 10.46 0.20 5.26
N ALA A 169 9.20 0.25 5.70
CA ALA A 169 8.76 0.92 6.92
C ALA A 169 8.71 -0.03 8.12
N LYS A 170 8.72 0.55 9.33
CA LYS A 170 8.62 -0.18 10.60
C LYS A 170 7.68 0.52 11.57
N TRP A 171 7.12 -0.26 12.47
CA TRP A 171 6.61 0.22 13.74
C TRP A 171 7.55 -0.28 14.83
N ARG A 172 8.21 0.64 15.56
CA ARG A 172 9.35 0.34 16.43
C ARG A 172 10.43 -0.46 15.65
N GLU A 173 10.81 -1.63 16.13
CA GLU A 173 11.81 -2.48 15.48
C GLU A 173 11.20 -3.49 14.48
N THR A 174 9.87 -3.64 14.45
CA THR A 174 9.18 -4.64 13.64
C THR A 174 8.82 -4.09 12.27
N TRP A 175 9.20 -4.79 11.21
CA TRP A 175 8.84 -4.43 9.84
C TRP A 175 7.33 -4.44 9.63
N SER A 176 6.81 -3.46 8.90
CA SER A 176 5.43 -3.47 8.40
C SER A 176 5.20 -4.76 7.61
N GLY A 177 4.09 -5.46 7.86
CA GLY A 177 3.79 -6.79 7.33
C GLY A 177 4.27 -7.95 8.19
N ARG A 178 4.81 -7.66 9.39
CA ARG A 178 5.32 -8.66 10.33
C ARG A 178 4.61 -8.64 11.70
N HIS A 179 3.62 -7.79 11.86
CA HIS A 179 2.79 -7.74 13.07
C HIS A 179 1.64 -8.74 13.01
N GLY A 180 0.99 -8.84 11.84
CA GLY A 180 -0.08 -9.79 11.59
C GLY A 180 0.43 -11.19 11.18
N VAL A 181 -0.51 -12.08 10.90
CA VAL A 181 -0.23 -13.45 10.42
C VAL A 181 0.34 -13.45 9.01
N VAL A 182 -0.10 -12.49 8.16
CA VAL A 182 0.32 -12.36 6.75
C VAL A 182 0.59 -10.91 6.42
N GLY A 183 1.73 -10.63 5.80
CA GLY A 183 2.04 -9.36 5.16
C GLY A 183 1.96 -9.47 3.63
N CYS A 184 1.28 -8.51 2.97
CA CYS A 184 1.12 -8.46 1.52
C CYS A 184 1.70 -7.17 0.97
N TYR A 185 2.53 -7.27 -0.09
CA TYR A 185 3.20 -6.12 -0.69
C TYR A 185 2.95 -6.06 -2.18
N SER A 186 3.12 -4.88 -2.76
CA SER A 186 2.97 -4.63 -4.20
C SER A 186 4.28 -4.14 -4.80
N THR A 187 4.58 -4.58 -6.03
CA THR A 187 5.70 -4.10 -6.85
C THR A 187 5.21 -3.48 -8.18
N GLN A 188 3.98 -2.96 -8.17
CA GLN A 188 3.43 -2.16 -9.26
C GLN A 188 4.26 -0.88 -9.45
N THR A 189 4.32 -0.34 -10.65
CA THR A 189 5.19 0.79 -11.08
C THR A 189 5.38 1.92 -10.05
N TYR A 190 4.34 2.23 -9.27
CA TYR A 190 4.37 3.33 -8.30
C TYR A 190 4.68 2.89 -6.88
N LYS A 191 5.35 1.75 -6.69
CA LYS A 191 5.75 1.23 -5.38
C LYS A 191 7.26 1.41 -5.16
N HIS A 192 7.72 1.08 -3.97
CA HIS A 192 9.08 1.35 -3.51
C HIS A 192 10.17 0.57 -4.26
N ILE A 193 9.83 -0.60 -4.77
CA ILE A 193 10.53 -1.30 -5.86
C ILE A 193 9.48 -1.70 -6.89
N ASN A 194 9.81 -1.70 -8.16
CA ASN A 194 8.83 -1.95 -9.20
C ASN A 194 9.32 -2.84 -10.34
N SER A 195 8.41 -3.64 -10.88
CA SER A 195 8.60 -4.43 -12.10
C SER A 195 7.41 -4.27 -13.08
N GLY A 196 6.74 -3.10 -13.02
CA GLY A 196 5.48 -2.87 -13.72
C GLY A 196 4.29 -3.42 -12.95
N GLU A 197 4.28 -4.71 -12.70
CA GLU A 197 3.31 -5.45 -11.87
C GLU A 197 4.03 -6.48 -11.02
N GLY A 198 3.42 -6.90 -9.89
CA GLY A 198 3.92 -7.93 -9.01
C GLY A 198 3.54 -7.69 -7.54
N GLY A 199 3.89 -8.64 -6.70
CA GLY A 199 3.67 -8.54 -5.26
C GLY A 199 4.32 -9.68 -4.49
N PHE A 200 4.28 -9.58 -3.16
CA PHE A 200 4.75 -10.61 -2.24
C PHE A 200 3.70 -10.89 -1.18
N LEU A 201 3.73 -12.12 -0.70
CA LEU A 201 3.06 -12.58 0.51
C LEU A 201 4.12 -13.15 1.44
N VAL A 202 4.19 -12.67 2.69
CA VAL A 202 5.10 -13.19 3.71
C VAL A 202 4.32 -13.68 4.93
N THR A 203 4.84 -14.73 5.58
CA THR A 203 4.28 -15.26 6.82
C THR A 203 5.32 -16.14 7.52
N ASP A 204 5.12 -16.40 8.83
CA ASP A 204 5.87 -17.43 9.57
C ASP A 204 5.06 -18.73 9.72
N ASP A 205 3.78 -18.71 9.34
CA ASP A 205 2.91 -19.87 9.40
C ASP A 205 3.13 -20.78 8.18
N ALA A 206 3.65 -21.99 8.43
CA ALA A 206 3.98 -22.97 7.39
C ALA A 206 2.74 -23.46 6.63
N ASP A 207 1.59 -23.62 7.30
CA ASP A 207 0.37 -24.09 6.68
C ASP A 207 -0.26 -23.01 5.79
N VAL A 208 -0.22 -21.75 6.24
CA VAL A 208 -0.64 -20.60 5.44
C VAL A 208 0.21 -20.47 4.19
N MET A 209 1.55 -20.57 4.33
CA MET A 209 2.45 -20.49 3.17
C MET A 209 2.26 -21.68 2.23
N ALA A 210 2.11 -22.90 2.73
CA ALA A 210 1.88 -24.07 1.89
C ALA A 210 0.60 -23.93 1.04
N LYS A 211 -0.50 -23.45 1.64
CA LYS A 211 -1.74 -23.13 0.90
C LYS A 211 -1.51 -22.02 -0.13
N ALA A 212 -0.81 -20.94 0.24
CA ALA A 212 -0.51 -19.82 -0.66
C ALA A 212 0.30 -20.29 -1.89
N VAL A 213 1.31 -21.14 -1.70
CA VAL A 213 2.10 -21.73 -2.79
C VAL A 213 1.22 -22.55 -3.75
N ILE A 214 0.32 -23.39 -3.23
CA ILE A 214 -0.59 -24.18 -4.08
C ILE A 214 -1.56 -23.24 -4.82
N LEU A 215 -2.20 -22.30 -4.11
CA LEU A 215 -3.12 -21.31 -4.69
C LEU A 215 -2.46 -20.52 -5.82
N SER A 216 -1.17 -20.20 -5.71
CA SER A 216 -0.43 -19.51 -6.76
C SER A 216 -0.14 -20.34 -8.01
N GLY A 217 -0.31 -21.67 -7.95
CA GLY A 217 -0.15 -22.56 -9.10
C GLY A 217 1.16 -23.32 -9.15
N SER A 218 1.57 -23.99 -8.07
CA SER A 218 2.90 -24.62 -7.95
C SER A 218 3.07 -25.93 -8.73
N TYR A 219 2.01 -26.60 -9.14
CA TYR A 219 2.08 -27.88 -9.90
C TYR A 219 2.98 -28.95 -9.23
N MET A 220 2.93 -29.09 -7.92
CA MET A 220 3.70 -30.05 -7.11
C MET A 220 5.25 -29.85 -7.16
N LEU A 221 5.71 -28.70 -7.65
CA LEU A 221 7.14 -28.34 -7.67
C LEU A 221 7.54 -27.56 -6.41
N TYR A 222 7.15 -28.10 -5.25
CA TYR A 222 7.31 -27.45 -3.94
C TYR A 222 8.77 -27.24 -3.55
N ASP A 223 9.64 -28.18 -3.91
CA ASP A 223 11.10 -28.15 -3.73
C ASP A 223 11.80 -27.00 -4.48
N ARG A 224 11.09 -26.37 -5.43
CA ARG A 224 11.58 -25.20 -6.17
C ARG A 224 11.33 -23.87 -5.43
N HIS A 225 10.70 -23.89 -4.27
CA HIS A 225 10.48 -22.73 -3.41
C HIS A 225 11.46 -22.77 -2.25
N ILE A 226 12.48 -21.89 -2.26
CA ILE A 226 13.52 -21.87 -1.23
C ILE A 226 12.98 -21.25 0.07
N ALA A 227 12.18 -20.20 -0.03
CA ALA A 227 11.57 -19.50 1.10
C ALA A 227 10.15 -20.03 1.38
N ALA A 228 9.99 -21.35 1.43
CA ALA A 228 8.70 -22.02 1.69
C ALA A 228 8.90 -23.26 2.58
N PRO A 229 7.83 -23.80 3.17
CA PRO A 229 7.91 -25.01 3.99
C PRO A 229 8.43 -26.23 3.23
N ALA A 230 8.96 -27.18 3.96
CA ALA A 230 9.43 -28.46 3.41
C ALA A 230 8.31 -29.20 2.68
N ALA A 231 8.67 -30.02 1.69
CA ALA A 231 7.72 -30.75 0.83
C ALA A 231 6.70 -31.62 1.59
N SER A 232 7.04 -32.07 2.81
CA SER A 232 6.13 -32.83 3.69
C SER A 232 4.87 -32.05 4.11
N HIS A 233 4.93 -30.71 4.21
CA HIS A 233 3.77 -29.87 4.54
C HIS A 233 2.67 -29.91 3.47
N TYR A 234 3.03 -30.25 2.23
CA TYR A 234 2.07 -30.28 1.11
C TYR A 234 1.35 -31.62 0.97
N ALA A 235 1.71 -32.65 1.75
CA ALA A 235 1.27 -34.02 1.53
C ALA A 235 -0.26 -34.17 1.52
N ASP A 236 -0.95 -33.48 2.43
CA ASP A 236 -2.41 -33.46 2.55
C ASP A 236 -3.04 -32.20 1.96
N ILE A 237 -2.52 -31.02 2.28
CA ILE A 237 -3.03 -29.70 1.87
C ILE A 237 -3.25 -29.59 0.36
N ARG A 238 -2.43 -30.24 -0.46
CA ARG A 238 -2.52 -30.21 -1.93
C ARG A 238 -3.81 -30.80 -2.50
N TYR A 239 -4.51 -31.67 -1.77
CA TYR A 239 -5.77 -32.28 -2.21
C TYR A 239 -6.98 -31.42 -1.88
N HIS A 240 -6.84 -30.47 -0.95
CA HIS A 240 -7.91 -29.61 -0.44
C HIS A 240 -7.78 -28.15 -0.88
N THR A 241 -6.63 -27.78 -1.49
CA THR A 241 -6.35 -26.41 -1.89
C THR A 241 -6.37 -26.29 -3.43
N PRO A 242 -7.26 -25.44 -3.99
CA PRO A 242 -7.34 -25.27 -5.44
C PRO A 242 -6.09 -24.57 -6.00
N ASN A 243 -5.71 -24.97 -7.22
CA ASN A 243 -4.57 -24.38 -7.93
C ASN A 243 -5.09 -23.30 -8.90
N VAL A 244 -4.70 -22.04 -8.68
CA VAL A 244 -5.05 -20.88 -9.50
C VAL A 244 -3.77 -20.16 -9.92
N SER A 245 -3.56 -19.91 -11.20
CA SER A 245 -2.32 -19.25 -11.68
C SER A 245 -2.24 -17.80 -11.25
N GLY A 246 -1.20 -17.45 -10.51
CA GLY A 246 -0.91 -16.10 -10.02
C GLY A 246 0.57 -15.93 -9.70
N ARG A 247 1.43 -16.72 -10.35
CA ARG A 247 2.89 -16.74 -10.14
C ARG A 247 3.55 -15.47 -10.70
N MET A 248 4.59 -15.01 -10.04
CA MET A 248 5.56 -14.12 -10.66
C MET A 248 6.44 -14.88 -11.63
N ASP A 249 6.88 -14.26 -12.72
CA ASP A 249 7.83 -14.80 -13.69
C ASP A 249 9.29 -14.38 -13.39
N HIS A 250 10.26 -15.00 -14.06
CA HIS A 250 11.67 -14.70 -13.87
C HIS A 250 12.07 -13.29 -14.33
N LEU A 251 11.39 -12.73 -15.33
CA LEU A 251 11.71 -11.40 -15.84
C LEU A 251 11.46 -10.34 -14.78
N ARG A 252 10.26 -10.36 -14.15
CA ARG A 252 9.95 -9.44 -13.06
C ARG A 252 10.86 -9.62 -11.86
N ALA A 253 11.16 -10.87 -11.50
CA ALA A 253 12.06 -11.16 -10.39
C ALA A 253 13.48 -10.65 -10.64
N ALA A 254 14.00 -10.79 -11.85
CA ALA A 254 15.32 -10.27 -12.24
C ALA A 254 15.39 -8.74 -12.14
N ILE A 255 14.31 -8.03 -12.50
CA ILE A 255 14.19 -6.58 -12.37
C ILE A 255 14.15 -6.14 -10.90
N LEU A 256 13.49 -6.90 -10.02
CA LEU A 256 13.27 -6.53 -8.62
C LEU A 256 14.50 -6.74 -7.72
N ARG A 257 15.28 -7.82 -7.93
CA ARG A 257 16.38 -8.19 -7.03
C ARG A 257 17.41 -7.07 -6.83
N PRO A 258 17.96 -6.42 -7.88
CA PRO A 258 18.88 -5.30 -7.69
C PRO A 258 18.25 -4.08 -7.02
N GLN A 259 16.95 -3.84 -7.18
CA GLN A 259 16.23 -2.75 -6.53
C GLN A 259 16.07 -3.00 -5.03
N LEU A 260 15.83 -4.27 -4.62
CA LEU A 260 15.67 -4.63 -3.21
C LEU A 260 16.92 -4.26 -2.39
N ALA A 261 18.10 -4.44 -2.93
CA ALA A 261 19.36 -4.06 -2.28
C ALA A 261 19.46 -2.56 -1.98
N ASN A 262 18.77 -1.71 -2.74
CA ASN A 262 18.79 -0.26 -2.60
C ASN A 262 17.58 0.31 -1.85
N LEU A 263 16.62 -0.51 -1.43
CA LEU A 263 15.34 -0.08 -0.85
C LEU A 263 15.51 0.92 0.30
N GLN A 264 16.40 0.67 1.24
CA GLN A 264 16.61 1.55 2.39
C GLN A 264 17.26 2.90 2.01
N ALA A 265 18.09 2.95 0.98
CA ALA A 265 18.64 4.19 0.47
C ALA A 265 17.54 5.03 -0.23
N GLN A 266 16.66 4.38 -0.98
CA GLN A 266 15.51 5.02 -1.61
C GLN A 266 14.50 5.52 -0.56
N ALA A 267 14.23 4.75 0.50
CA ALA A 267 13.37 5.18 1.59
C ALA A 267 13.87 6.48 2.23
N ARG A 268 15.17 6.59 2.51
CA ARG A 268 15.77 7.84 3.00
C ARG A 268 15.63 8.99 2.01
N ALA A 269 15.81 8.74 0.72
CA ALA A 269 15.65 9.75 -0.33
C ALA A 269 14.20 10.25 -0.45
N TRP A 270 13.20 9.38 -0.29
CA TRP A 270 11.78 9.78 -0.19
C TRP A 270 11.52 10.61 1.04
N ASN A 271 12.04 10.19 2.21
CA ASN A 271 11.80 10.91 3.46
C ASN A 271 12.37 12.33 3.43
N MET A 272 13.53 12.57 2.80
CA MET A 272 14.04 13.93 2.59
C MET A 272 13.10 14.79 1.74
N ARG A 273 12.49 14.23 0.69
CA ARG A 273 11.50 14.94 -0.16
C ARG A 273 10.21 15.22 0.58
N TYR A 274 9.74 14.23 1.34
CA TYR A 274 8.57 14.37 2.21
C TYR A 274 8.77 15.54 3.19
N GLN A 275 9.89 15.56 3.91
CA GLN A 275 10.23 16.62 4.86
C GLN A 275 10.31 18.00 4.19
N ALA A 276 10.91 18.10 3.00
CA ALA A 276 11.00 19.38 2.28
C ALA A 276 9.60 19.94 1.92
N VAL A 277 8.66 19.09 1.52
CA VAL A 277 7.27 19.53 1.28
C VAL A 277 6.55 19.84 2.61
N GLU A 278 6.69 18.98 3.60
CA GLU A 278 6.08 19.14 4.92
C GLU A 278 6.48 20.48 5.57
N GLU A 279 7.77 20.82 5.57
CA GLU A 279 8.30 22.10 6.06
C GLU A 279 7.70 23.28 5.30
N ALA A 280 7.59 23.21 3.99
CA ALA A 280 7.01 24.27 3.18
C ALA A 280 5.51 24.46 3.43
N LEU A 281 4.79 23.40 3.80
CA LEU A 281 3.36 23.42 4.13
C LEU A 281 3.09 23.78 5.60
N ALA A 282 4.10 23.73 6.46
CA ALA A 282 3.94 24.00 7.89
C ALA A 282 3.28 25.37 8.13
N HIS A 283 2.38 25.41 9.12
CA HIS A 283 1.63 26.61 9.52
C HIS A 283 0.78 27.26 8.40
N THR A 284 0.40 26.50 7.36
CA THR A 284 -0.53 27.00 6.33
C THR A 284 -1.95 27.06 6.89
N PRO A 285 -2.61 28.23 6.95
CA PRO A 285 -3.97 28.33 7.46
C PRO A 285 -4.96 27.48 6.64
N GLY A 286 -5.82 26.74 7.33
CA GLY A 286 -6.84 25.88 6.69
C GLY A 286 -6.31 24.57 6.14
N LEU A 287 -5.04 24.24 6.36
CA LEU A 287 -4.41 22.97 6.04
C LEU A 287 -3.91 22.29 7.32
N LYS A 288 -4.26 21.01 7.51
CA LYS A 288 -3.74 20.17 8.58
C LYS A 288 -2.83 19.10 7.99
N LEU A 289 -1.55 19.10 8.40
CA LEU A 289 -0.62 18.00 8.12
C LEU A 289 -0.96 16.78 8.97
N ILE A 290 -0.61 15.61 8.47
CA ILE A 290 -0.81 14.35 9.18
C ILE A 290 0.31 14.15 10.20
N SER A 291 -0.06 13.86 11.43
CA SER A 291 0.90 13.56 12.49
C SER A 291 1.48 12.16 12.33
N ARG A 292 2.80 12.05 12.47
CA ARG A 292 3.50 10.76 12.48
C ARG A 292 4.11 10.51 13.84
N PRO A 293 3.79 9.38 14.49
CA PRO A 293 4.36 9.05 15.79
C PRO A 293 5.85 8.71 15.67
N LYS A 294 6.61 8.95 16.74
CA LYS A 294 8.05 8.67 16.78
C LYS A 294 8.39 7.17 16.70
N GLU A 295 7.42 6.32 16.98
CA GLU A 295 7.51 4.87 16.88
C GLU A 295 7.50 4.39 15.42
N GLU A 296 7.02 5.22 14.50
CA GLU A 296 6.94 4.89 13.08
C GLU A 296 8.23 5.27 12.35
N SER A 297 8.85 4.29 11.69
CA SER A 297 9.87 4.52 10.66
C SER A 297 9.20 4.42 9.29
N TYR A 298 8.78 5.56 8.73
CA TYR A 298 7.97 5.61 7.52
C TYR A 298 8.76 5.68 6.23
N VAL A 299 8.08 5.48 5.09
CA VAL A 299 8.59 5.77 3.75
C VAL A 299 7.69 6.80 3.09
N GLY A 300 8.17 8.02 2.98
CA GLY A 300 7.44 9.20 2.53
C GLY A 300 7.33 9.31 1.00
N SER A 301 6.89 8.26 0.29
CA SER A 301 6.73 8.27 -1.17
C SER A 301 5.52 9.06 -1.68
N SER A 302 4.68 9.53 -0.78
CA SER A 302 3.59 10.48 -1.00
C SER A 302 3.32 11.26 0.27
N ILE A 303 2.73 12.45 0.14
CA ILE A 303 2.31 13.27 1.26
C ILE A 303 0.80 13.50 1.20
N GLN A 304 0.15 13.43 2.36
CA GLN A 304 -1.26 13.72 2.53
C GLN A 304 -1.44 14.88 3.51
N PHE A 305 -2.50 15.65 3.29
CA PHE A 305 -2.94 16.68 4.22
C PHE A 305 -4.46 16.80 4.19
N LEU A 306 -5.03 17.39 5.23
CA LEU A 306 -6.47 17.57 5.36
C LEU A 306 -6.87 19.02 5.15
N LEU A 307 -7.95 19.21 4.39
CA LEU A 307 -8.69 20.45 4.21
C LEU A 307 -10.06 20.26 4.86
N LEU A 308 -10.09 20.20 6.21
CA LEU A 308 -11.33 19.92 6.93
C LEU A 308 -12.36 21.04 6.72
N ASP A 309 -13.61 20.61 6.49
CA ASP A 309 -14.78 21.47 6.30
C ASP A 309 -14.72 22.40 5.07
N TRP A 310 -13.84 22.09 4.10
CA TRP A 310 -13.89 22.76 2.81
C TRP A 310 -15.04 22.19 1.96
N THR A 311 -15.73 23.10 1.23
CA THR A 311 -16.74 22.66 0.26
C THR A 311 -16.11 21.97 -0.95
N PRO A 312 -16.81 21.05 -1.61
CA PRO A 312 -16.31 20.40 -2.83
C PRO A 312 -15.78 21.40 -3.87
N ASP A 313 -16.56 22.44 -4.18
CA ASP A 313 -16.19 23.47 -5.16
C ASP A 313 -14.87 24.18 -4.79
N ARG A 314 -14.65 24.39 -3.49
CA ARG A 314 -13.40 25.01 -3.02
C ARG A 314 -12.20 24.07 -3.18
N VAL A 315 -12.38 22.77 -2.93
CA VAL A 315 -11.35 21.76 -3.17
C VAL A 315 -11.05 21.65 -4.65
N GLU A 316 -12.05 21.53 -5.51
CA GLU A 316 -11.90 21.48 -6.97
C GLU A 316 -11.16 22.71 -7.52
N ASN A 317 -11.49 23.90 -7.00
CA ASN A 317 -10.78 25.13 -7.34
C ASN A 317 -9.29 25.06 -6.95
N LEU A 318 -8.96 24.54 -5.76
CA LEU A 318 -7.58 24.33 -5.34
C LEU A 318 -6.84 23.40 -6.31
N LEU A 319 -7.45 22.26 -6.66
CA LEU A 319 -6.85 21.30 -7.59
C LEU A 319 -6.56 21.96 -8.94
N ALA A 320 -7.53 22.69 -9.49
CA ALA A 320 -7.37 23.41 -10.77
C ALA A 320 -6.27 24.47 -10.72
N ARG A 321 -6.19 25.25 -9.63
CA ARG A 321 -5.15 26.28 -9.43
C ARG A 321 -3.76 25.68 -9.30
N CYS A 322 -3.61 24.62 -8.50
CA CYS A 322 -2.34 23.88 -8.37
C CYS A 322 -1.94 23.26 -9.71
N ALA A 323 -2.86 22.63 -10.44
CA ALA A 323 -2.61 22.03 -11.75
C ALA A 323 -2.16 23.08 -12.79
N SER A 324 -2.73 24.30 -12.78
CA SER A 324 -2.30 25.40 -13.66
C SER A 324 -0.86 25.88 -13.39
N ARG A 325 -0.32 25.51 -12.23
CA ARG A 325 1.06 25.79 -11.83
C ARG A 325 1.94 24.53 -11.85
N GLY A 326 1.47 23.43 -12.50
CA GLY A 326 2.19 22.19 -12.68
C GLY A 326 2.17 21.22 -11.47
N VAL A 327 1.39 21.48 -10.42
CA VAL A 327 1.31 20.62 -9.23
C VAL A 327 0.07 19.74 -9.29
N GLU A 328 0.26 18.42 -9.37
CA GLU A 328 -0.81 17.43 -9.42
C GLU A 328 -1.22 16.99 -8.01
N LEU A 329 -2.39 17.41 -7.58
CA LEU A 329 -3.03 16.96 -6.37
C LEU A 329 -4.15 15.95 -6.69
N LYS A 330 -4.38 15.01 -5.79
CA LYS A 330 -5.48 14.05 -5.86
C LYS A 330 -6.37 14.23 -4.65
N TRP A 331 -7.68 14.12 -4.87
CA TRP A 331 -8.68 14.30 -3.84
C TRP A 331 -9.47 13.02 -3.61
N PHE A 332 -9.45 12.52 -2.36
CA PHE A 332 -10.18 11.32 -1.96
C PHE A 332 -11.66 11.57 -1.64
N GLY A 333 -12.06 12.83 -1.40
CA GLY A 333 -13.42 13.20 -1.06
C GLY A 333 -14.39 13.31 -2.26
N GLY A 334 -13.89 13.15 -3.49
CA GLY A 334 -14.70 13.20 -4.70
C GLY A 334 -15.81 12.14 -4.70
N LYS A 335 -16.98 12.49 -5.26
CA LYS A 335 -18.14 11.59 -5.34
C LYS A 335 -17.88 10.39 -6.27
N GLU A 336 -17.17 10.64 -7.37
CA GLU A 336 -16.85 9.60 -8.36
C GLU A 336 -15.41 9.12 -8.17
N PRO A 337 -15.17 7.80 -8.20
CA PRO A 337 -13.82 7.26 -8.20
C PRO A 337 -13.04 7.76 -9.43
N THR A 338 -11.85 8.31 -9.23
CA THR A 338 -11.04 8.84 -10.32
C THR A 338 -9.57 8.45 -10.14
N GLY A 339 -8.98 7.81 -11.14
CA GLY A 339 -7.59 7.36 -11.07
C GLY A 339 -7.37 6.43 -9.88
N PHE A 340 -6.46 6.82 -8.97
CA PHE A 340 -6.10 6.05 -7.76
C PHE A 340 -6.77 6.60 -6.49
N THR A 341 -7.92 7.26 -6.63
CA THR A 341 -8.71 7.75 -5.49
C THR A 341 -10.11 7.17 -5.54
N SER A 342 -10.61 6.77 -4.38
CA SER A 342 -11.98 6.29 -4.18
C SER A 342 -12.33 6.37 -2.70
N ARG A 343 -13.61 6.45 -2.41
CA ARG A 343 -14.14 6.31 -1.05
C ARG A 343 -14.54 4.86 -0.82
N TYR A 344 -14.61 4.44 0.45
CA TYR A 344 -15.04 3.10 0.83
C TYR A 344 -16.48 2.78 0.37
N ASP A 345 -17.34 3.80 0.24
CA ASP A 345 -18.74 3.72 -0.18
C ASP A 345 -18.94 3.85 -1.71
N SER A 346 -17.85 3.93 -2.49
CA SER A 346 -17.93 4.00 -3.96
C SER A 346 -18.35 2.68 -4.62
N TRP A 347 -18.22 1.54 -3.92
CA TRP A 347 -18.28 0.22 -4.54
C TRP A 347 -19.61 -0.51 -4.26
N ARG A 348 -20.37 -0.83 -5.29
CA ARG A 348 -21.66 -1.56 -5.18
C ARG A 348 -21.46 -3.03 -4.74
N TYR A 349 -20.29 -3.63 -5.00
CA TYR A 349 -19.95 -4.98 -4.57
C TYR A 349 -19.49 -5.05 -3.10
N ALA A 350 -19.29 -3.91 -2.46
CA ALA A 350 -18.79 -3.80 -1.09
C ALA A 350 -19.81 -2.97 -0.27
N PRO A 351 -20.83 -3.59 0.31
CA PRO A 351 -21.85 -2.86 1.07
C PRO A 351 -21.22 -2.10 2.23
N SER A 352 -21.65 -0.88 2.42
CA SER A 352 -21.14 0.02 3.46
C SER A 352 -22.30 0.71 4.18
N SER A 353 -22.06 1.14 5.41
CA SER A 353 -22.92 2.05 6.15
C SER A 353 -22.23 3.40 6.32
N ALA A 354 -22.99 4.47 6.47
CA ALA A 354 -22.46 5.79 6.71
C ALA A 354 -21.62 5.82 8.00
N MET A 355 -20.46 6.48 7.94
CA MET A 355 -19.56 6.71 9.06
C MET A 355 -19.25 8.22 9.16
N PRO A 356 -20.15 9.05 9.74
CA PRO A 356 -20.11 10.51 9.65
C PRO A 356 -18.75 11.13 10.04
N LYS A 357 -18.09 10.61 11.08
CA LYS A 357 -16.76 11.06 11.50
C LYS A 357 -15.71 10.79 10.40
N SER A 358 -15.67 9.58 9.86
CA SER A 358 -14.75 9.20 8.78
C SER A 358 -15.09 9.89 7.47
N ASP A 359 -16.38 10.05 7.16
CA ASP A 359 -16.84 10.74 5.94
C ASP A 359 -16.37 12.20 5.91
N ARG A 360 -16.45 12.91 7.06
CA ARG A 360 -15.91 14.27 7.19
C ARG A 360 -14.40 14.33 6.96
N ILE A 361 -13.66 13.38 7.53
CA ILE A 361 -12.19 13.30 7.36
C ILE A 361 -11.85 13.03 5.90
N LEU A 362 -12.44 11.98 5.31
CA LEU A 362 -12.15 11.55 3.95
C LEU A 362 -12.53 12.62 2.91
N ALA A 363 -13.57 13.41 3.17
CA ALA A 363 -13.96 14.53 2.32
C ALA A 363 -12.85 15.58 2.18
N GLY A 364 -11.97 15.72 3.17
CA GLY A 364 -10.87 16.68 3.17
C GLY A 364 -9.51 16.12 2.76
N VAL A 365 -9.39 14.82 2.45
CA VAL A 365 -8.08 14.20 2.17
C VAL A 365 -7.56 14.58 0.79
N ILE A 366 -6.43 15.27 0.78
CA ILE A 366 -5.63 15.55 -0.41
C ILE A 366 -4.36 14.69 -0.38
N ASP A 367 -3.98 14.15 -1.53
CA ASP A 367 -2.83 13.27 -1.73
C ASP A 367 -1.93 13.79 -2.85
N MET A 368 -0.65 13.71 -2.65
CA MET A 368 0.34 14.02 -3.67
C MET A 368 1.48 13.00 -3.63
N ARG A 369 1.81 12.46 -4.80
CA ARG A 369 2.97 11.59 -4.95
C ARG A 369 4.28 12.40 -4.92
N LEU A 370 5.35 11.78 -4.43
CA LEU A 370 6.69 12.33 -4.40
C LEU A 370 7.66 11.43 -5.18
N PRO A 371 7.75 11.56 -6.54
CA PRO A 371 8.72 10.82 -7.33
C PRO A 371 10.15 11.12 -6.89
N LEU A 372 11.04 10.12 -6.90
CA LEU A 372 12.46 10.33 -6.63
C LEU A 372 13.18 11.15 -7.70
N THR A 373 12.57 11.34 -8.87
CA THR A 373 13.04 12.24 -9.94
C THR A 373 12.99 13.71 -9.55
N PHE A 374 12.21 14.08 -8.52
CA PHE A 374 12.18 15.46 -8.03
C PHE A 374 13.40 15.76 -7.16
N SER A 375 14.00 16.92 -7.32
CA SER A 375 15.01 17.45 -6.40
C SER A 375 14.35 17.95 -5.10
N LEU A 376 15.14 18.22 -4.06
CA LEU A 376 14.64 18.85 -2.84
C LEU A 376 14.12 20.27 -3.09
N GLU A 377 14.73 21.02 -4.02
CA GLU A 377 14.23 22.34 -4.43
C GLU A 377 12.89 22.23 -5.16
N ASP A 378 12.70 21.24 -6.03
CA ASP A 378 11.40 20.95 -6.65
C ASP A 378 10.32 20.72 -5.59
N CYS A 379 10.63 19.93 -4.56
CA CYS A 379 9.72 19.67 -3.44
C CYS A 379 9.39 20.96 -2.66
N ALA A 380 10.37 21.83 -2.43
CA ALA A 380 10.16 23.12 -1.78
C ALA A 380 9.29 24.05 -2.65
N VAL A 381 9.53 24.11 -3.98
CA VAL A 381 8.70 24.87 -4.93
C VAL A 381 7.25 24.37 -4.92
N ILE A 382 7.05 23.06 -4.99
CA ILE A 382 5.72 22.43 -4.92
C ILE A 382 5.01 22.84 -3.62
N GLY A 383 5.69 22.73 -2.48
CA GLY A 383 5.13 23.10 -1.19
C GLY A 383 4.74 24.58 -1.12
N ARG A 384 5.59 25.50 -1.64
CA ARG A 384 5.27 26.94 -1.74
C ARG A 384 4.06 27.21 -2.61
N ILE A 385 3.93 26.50 -3.74
CA ILE A 385 2.77 26.62 -4.64
C ILE A 385 1.48 26.22 -3.89
N ILE A 386 1.46 25.05 -3.27
CA ILE A 386 0.29 24.56 -2.52
C ILE A 386 -0.06 25.54 -1.40
N ARG A 387 0.92 25.96 -0.61
CA ARG A 387 0.73 26.94 0.48
C ARG A 387 0.10 28.24 -0.01
N ALA A 388 0.58 28.80 -1.12
CA ALA A 388 0.06 30.03 -1.70
C ALA A 388 -1.40 29.89 -2.14
N GLU A 389 -1.75 28.78 -2.82
CA GLU A 389 -3.11 28.56 -3.33
C GLU A 389 -4.11 28.24 -2.20
N VAL A 390 -3.70 27.42 -1.20
CA VAL A 390 -4.51 27.17 0.00
C VAL A 390 -4.75 28.47 0.76
N GLY A 391 -3.70 29.27 1.00
CA GLY A 391 -3.81 30.54 1.71
C GLY A 391 -4.73 31.54 1.02
N ALA A 392 -4.62 31.66 -0.31
CA ALA A 392 -5.50 32.56 -1.09
C ALA A 392 -6.97 32.13 -1.00
N LEU A 393 -7.27 30.86 -1.11
CA LEU A 393 -8.66 30.34 -1.01
C LEU A 393 -9.18 30.42 0.44
N TYR A 394 -8.30 30.29 1.45
CA TYR A 394 -8.70 30.43 2.85
C TYR A 394 -9.14 31.86 3.16
N GLN A 395 -8.36 32.86 2.74
CA GLN A 395 -8.68 34.29 2.95
C GLN A 395 -9.98 34.71 2.24
N LEU A 396 -10.24 34.19 1.03
CA LEU A 396 -11.47 34.48 0.30
C LEU A 396 -12.72 34.01 1.06
N ALA A 397 -12.65 32.84 1.70
CA ALA A 397 -13.77 32.32 2.49
C ALA A 397 -14.01 33.12 3.77
N ASP A 398 -12.93 33.51 4.48
CA ASP A 398 -13.02 34.33 5.69
C ASP A 398 -13.65 35.70 5.39
N SER A 399 -13.23 36.33 4.27
CA SER A 399 -13.80 37.62 3.83
C SER A 399 -15.28 37.51 3.45
N ALA A 400 -15.70 36.41 2.81
CA ALA A 400 -17.10 36.17 2.47
C ALA A 400 -17.97 35.93 3.71
N ALA A 401 -17.44 35.20 4.72
CA ALA A 401 -18.13 34.98 5.98
C ALA A 401 -18.31 36.27 6.80
N GLN A 402 -17.30 37.16 6.80
CA GLN A 402 -17.37 38.47 7.49
C GLN A 402 -18.36 39.43 6.80
N ASN A 403 -18.53 39.36 5.48
CA ASN A 403 -19.48 40.20 4.75
C ASN A 403 -20.94 39.70 4.79
N ALA A 404 -21.16 38.48 5.32
CA ALA A 404 -22.49 37.88 5.46
C ALA A 404 -23.13 38.09 6.85
N ILE A 405 -22.38 38.71 7.78
CA ILE A 405 -22.81 39.14 9.12
C ILE A 405 -23.14 40.61 9.07
#